data_ea472feb380c23c888d9fd21f01e2454
#
_entry.id   ea472feb380c23c888d9fd21f01e2454
#
_cell.length_a   1.000
_cell.length_b   1.000
_cell.length_c   1.000
_cell.angle_alpha   90.00
_cell.angle_beta   90.00
_cell.angle_gamma   90.00
#
_symmetry.space_group_name_H-M   'P 1'
#
loop_
_entity.id
_entity.type
_entity.pdbx_description
1 polymer ?
#
loop_
_entity_poly.entity_id
_entity_poly.type
_entity_poly.pdbx_seq_one_letter_code
_entity_poly.pdbx_strand_id
1 'polypeptide(L)'
;SGSVDTSKAPNFKQALEDQGIQVNSTLWDLYSSDDMMKNYSRITPAAISDTLEANTQYAVNEAPWSKLSSAESSFADYGDAAIVVFSRSGGEGADLPSGENGTNDSWIKGQEGDGNYLALSAEEKELLQNLKTLKDNGTFKKIIVLINSSNAIEMDFLNPEICGEDYGIDSAMWIGDVGQTGINGVAQLLAGEVTPSGSLVDSYPVSFTHL
;
A
#
# COMPACT_ATOMS: atom_id res chain seq x y z
N SER A 1 9.52 -13.92 20.10
CA SER A 1 8.56 -13.53 19.06
C SER A 1 7.64 -14.71 18.76
N GLY A 2 6.36 -14.55 18.98
CA GLY A 2 5.38 -15.57 18.64
C GLY A 2 5.19 -15.63 17.13
N SER A 3 5.26 -16.82 16.53
CA SER A 3 4.90 -17.00 15.13
C SER A 3 3.39 -16.87 14.98
N VAL A 4 2.94 -16.07 14.03
CA VAL A 4 1.53 -15.99 13.66
C VAL A 4 1.13 -17.26 12.91
N ASP A 5 0.05 -17.91 13.32
CA ASP A 5 -0.54 -19.01 12.57
C ASP A 5 -1.32 -18.46 11.38
N THR A 6 -0.65 -18.29 10.26
CA THR A 6 -1.23 -17.71 9.04
C THR A 6 -2.38 -18.55 8.47
N SER A 7 -2.48 -19.84 8.84
CA SER A 7 -3.59 -20.69 8.37
C SER A 7 -4.93 -20.29 8.98
N LYS A 8 -4.92 -19.54 10.07
CA LYS A 8 -6.11 -19.06 10.79
C LYS A 8 -6.33 -17.56 10.62
N ALA A 9 -5.43 -16.88 9.94
CA ALA A 9 -5.58 -15.44 9.68
C ALA A 9 -6.55 -15.25 8.49
N PRO A 10 -7.62 -14.47 8.64
CA PRO A 10 -8.45 -14.09 7.50
C PRO A 10 -7.61 -13.24 6.54
N ASN A 11 -7.82 -13.41 5.25
CA ASN A 11 -7.31 -12.46 4.28
C ASN A 11 -8.23 -11.23 4.18
N PHE A 12 -7.75 -10.19 3.54
CA PHE A 12 -8.50 -8.93 3.46
C PHE A 12 -9.83 -9.08 2.72
N LYS A 13 -9.85 -9.86 1.62
CA LYS A 13 -11.08 -10.14 0.86
C LYS A 13 -12.13 -10.78 1.77
N GLN A 14 -11.77 -11.84 2.48
CA GLN A 14 -12.68 -12.51 3.39
C GLN A 14 -13.21 -11.58 4.48
N ALA A 15 -12.33 -10.77 5.08
CA ALA A 15 -12.72 -9.81 6.10
C ALA A 15 -13.75 -8.79 5.59
N LEU A 16 -13.59 -8.30 4.35
CA LEU A 16 -14.54 -7.39 3.71
C LEU A 16 -15.88 -8.08 3.41
N GLU A 17 -15.83 -9.29 2.85
CA GLU A 17 -17.03 -10.08 2.51
C GLU A 17 -17.83 -10.44 3.76
N ASP A 18 -17.17 -10.71 4.89
CA ASP A 18 -17.82 -10.95 6.19
C ASP A 18 -18.60 -9.71 6.70
N GLN A 19 -18.24 -8.51 6.24
CA GLN A 19 -18.97 -7.27 6.49
C GLN A 19 -20.02 -6.94 5.41
N GLY A 20 -20.25 -7.84 4.46
CA GLY A 20 -21.20 -7.64 3.36
C GLY A 20 -20.67 -6.76 2.21
N ILE A 21 -19.38 -6.46 2.20
CA ILE A 21 -18.74 -5.70 1.12
C ILE A 21 -18.38 -6.68 -0.01
N GLN A 22 -18.85 -6.40 -1.22
CA GLN A 22 -18.50 -7.20 -2.39
C GLN A 22 -17.12 -6.79 -2.92
N VAL A 23 -16.22 -7.76 -3.02
CA VAL A 23 -14.86 -7.55 -3.53
C VAL A 23 -14.78 -8.02 -4.98
N ASN A 24 -14.16 -7.22 -5.84
CA ASN A 24 -13.91 -7.59 -7.23
C ASN A 24 -13.01 -8.83 -7.31
N SER A 25 -13.63 -9.99 -7.55
CA SER A 25 -12.90 -11.25 -7.62
C SER A 25 -11.96 -11.32 -8.82
N THR A 26 -12.31 -10.70 -9.95
CA THR A 26 -11.44 -10.65 -11.14
C THR A 26 -10.11 -9.96 -10.82
N LEU A 27 -10.18 -8.81 -10.14
CA LEU A 27 -8.98 -8.09 -9.72
C LEU A 27 -8.22 -8.83 -8.61
N TRP A 28 -8.94 -9.39 -7.64
CA TRP A 28 -8.33 -10.19 -6.58
C TRP A 28 -7.57 -11.40 -7.11
N ASP A 29 -8.18 -12.13 -8.02
CA ASP A 29 -7.57 -13.33 -8.63
C ASP A 29 -6.37 -12.96 -9.51
N LEU A 30 -6.41 -11.80 -10.18
CA LEU A 30 -5.28 -11.27 -10.92
C LEU A 30 -4.09 -11.02 -9.98
N TYR A 31 -4.27 -10.26 -8.89
CA TYR A 31 -3.20 -10.00 -7.91
C TYR A 31 -2.71 -11.28 -7.21
N SER A 32 -3.58 -12.28 -7.07
CA SER A 32 -3.25 -13.57 -6.46
C SER A 32 -2.68 -14.59 -7.46
N SER A 33 -2.55 -14.23 -8.72
CA SER A 33 -2.00 -15.12 -9.76
C SER A 33 -0.52 -15.39 -9.55
N ASP A 34 -0.04 -16.54 -10.02
CA ASP A 34 1.37 -16.93 -9.90
C ASP A 34 2.32 -15.90 -10.51
N ASP A 35 1.94 -15.29 -11.65
CA ASP A 35 2.74 -14.25 -12.30
C ASP A 35 2.87 -13.00 -11.42
N MET A 36 1.75 -12.50 -10.91
CA MET A 36 1.73 -11.32 -10.05
C MET A 36 2.48 -11.59 -8.74
N MET A 37 2.20 -12.71 -8.09
CA MET A 37 2.87 -13.09 -6.84
C MET A 37 4.38 -13.30 -7.01
N LYS A 38 4.82 -13.79 -8.14
CA LYS A 38 6.25 -13.99 -8.43
C LYS A 38 6.98 -12.68 -8.72
N ASN A 39 6.36 -11.77 -9.47
CA ASN A 39 7.03 -10.61 -10.04
C ASN A 39 6.76 -9.31 -9.26
N TYR A 40 5.61 -9.21 -8.58
CA TYR A 40 5.13 -7.98 -7.92
C TYR A 40 4.72 -8.19 -6.47
N SER A 41 5.14 -9.29 -5.84
CA SER A 41 4.92 -9.47 -4.41
C SER A 41 5.96 -8.71 -3.58
N ARG A 42 5.70 -8.68 -2.28
CA ARG A 42 6.62 -8.12 -1.29
C ARG A 42 8.03 -8.70 -1.46
N ILE A 43 9.00 -7.81 -1.56
CA ILE A 43 10.41 -8.16 -1.46
C ILE A 43 10.83 -8.02 0.00
N THR A 44 11.36 -9.09 0.57
CA THR A 44 11.83 -9.11 1.96
C THR A 44 13.30 -9.53 2.02
N PRO A 45 14.07 -9.04 2.99
CA PRO A 45 15.41 -9.55 3.24
C PRO A 45 15.40 -11.06 3.46
N ALA A 46 16.38 -11.75 2.90
CA ALA A 46 16.48 -13.21 3.00
C ALA A 46 16.74 -13.69 4.44
N ALA A 47 17.44 -12.86 5.24
CA ALA A 47 17.64 -13.10 6.67
C ALA A 47 17.97 -11.80 7.40
N ILE A 48 17.43 -11.64 8.61
CA ILE A 48 17.73 -10.49 9.48
C ILE A 48 19.20 -10.50 9.96
N SER A 49 19.86 -11.66 9.90
CA SER A 49 21.23 -11.86 10.34
C SER A 49 22.31 -11.42 9.34
N ASP A 50 21.92 -11.17 8.10
CA ASP A 50 22.89 -10.79 7.09
C ASP A 50 23.01 -9.28 7.09
N THR A 51 24.03 -8.79 7.68
CA THR A 51 24.64 -7.45 7.63
C THR A 51 23.87 -6.32 6.91
N LEU A 52 24.31 -5.10 7.03
CA LEU A 52 23.79 -3.90 6.31
C LEU A 52 23.53 -4.11 4.80
N GLU A 53 24.19 -5.07 4.17
CA GLU A 53 23.95 -5.44 2.78
C GLU A 53 22.58 -6.10 2.54
N ALA A 54 21.95 -6.65 3.58
CA ALA A 54 20.60 -7.19 3.49
C ALA A 54 19.54 -6.12 3.22
N ASN A 55 19.82 -4.87 3.52
CA ASN A 55 18.92 -3.74 3.25
C ASN A 55 18.66 -3.53 1.75
N THR A 56 19.51 -4.07 0.90
CA THR A 56 19.31 -4.05 -0.56
C THR A 56 18.06 -4.81 -1.02
N GLN A 57 17.37 -5.47 -0.11
CA GLN A 57 16.19 -6.29 -0.41
C GLN A 57 14.86 -5.62 -0.05
N TYR A 58 14.87 -4.49 0.63
CA TYR A 58 13.65 -3.70 0.79
C TYR A 58 13.34 -2.98 -0.52
N ALA A 59 12.18 -3.25 -1.07
CA ALA A 59 11.71 -2.55 -2.25
C ALA A 59 10.20 -2.42 -2.25
N VAL A 60 9.72 -1.30 -2.78
CA VAL A 60 8.36 -1.20 -3.27
C VAL A 60 8.29 -1.96 -4.58
N ASN A 61 7.28 -2.77 -4.75
CA ASN A 61 7.16 -3.65 -5.90
C ASN A 61 5.72 -3.69 -6.41
N GLU A 62 5.11 -2.51 -6.55
CA GLU A 62 3.78 -2.38 -7.14
C GLU A 62 3.81 -2.77 -8.61
N ALA A 63 2.75 -3.38 -9.08
CA ALA A 63 2.60 -3.74 -10.47
C ALA A 63 2.30 -2.50 -11.32
N PRO A 64 2.91 -2.34 -12.50
CA PRO A 64 2.54 -1.26 -13.40
C PRO A 64 1.09 -1.40 -13.86
N TRP A 65 0.42 -0.28 -14.08
CA TRP A 65 -0.99 -0.25 -14.48
C TRP A 65 -1.32 -1.17 -15.66
N SER A 66 -0.42 -1.28 -16.62
CA SER A 66 -0.59 -2.16 -17.77
C SER A 66 -0.88 -3.63 -17.43
N LYS A 67 -0.47 -4.09 -16.25
CA LYS A 67 -0.79 -5.43 -15.76
C LYS A 67 -2.22 -5.57 -15.25
N LEU A 68 -2.86 -4.47 -14.88
CA LEU A 68 -4.22 -4.44 -14.36
C LEU A 68 -5.28 -4.31 -15.47
N SER A 69 -4.87 -3.97 -16.68
CA SER A 69 -5.76 -3.68 -17.81
C SER A 69 -6.73 -4.82 -18.13
N SER A 70 -6.34 -6.07 -17.89
CA SER A 70 -7.22 -7.24 -18.10
C SER A 70 -8.41 -7.28 -17.13
N ALA A 71 -8.33 -6.59 -16.00
CA ALA A 71 -9.40 -6.52 -15.00
C ALA A 71 -10.28 -5.26 -15.14
N GLU A 72 -9.89 -4.25 -15.94
CA GLU A 72 -10.57 -2.96 -16.03
C GLU A 72 -12.05 -3.09 -16.38
N SER A 73 -12.42 -4.03 -17.25
CA SER A 73 -13.81 -4.25 -17.64
C SER A 73 -14.73 -4.64 -16.47
N SER A 74 -14.16 -5.12 -15.36
CA SER A 74 -14.91 -5.48 -14.16
C SER A 74 -15.11 -4.33 -13.18
N PHE A 75 -14.38 -3.21 -13.32
CA PHE A 75 -14.32 -2.17 -12.29
C PHE A 75 -15.67 -1.49 -12.08
N ALA A 76 -16.44 -1.26 -13.13
CA ALA A 76 -17.74 -0.60 -13.03
C ALA A 76 -18.75 -1.37 -12.18
N ASP A 77 -18.65 -2.70 -12.13
CA ASP A 77 -19.52 -3.54 -11.30
C ASP A 77 -19.20 -3.42 -9.80
N TYR A 78 -18.04 -2.84 -9.45
CA TYR A 78 -17.56 -2.63 -8.08
C TYR A 78 -17.23 -1.16 -7.83
N GLY A 79 -18.01 -0.25 -8.40
CA GLY A 79 -17.72 1.18 -8.49
C GLY A 79 -17.91 1.98 -7.20
N ASP A 80 -18.31 1.40 -6.07
CA ASP A 80 -18.54 2.18 -4.85
C ASP A 80 -17.24 2.74 -4.27
N ALA A 81 -16.15 1.97 -4.29
CA ALA A 81 -14.85 2.46 -3.89
C ALA A 81 -13.70 1.66 -4.54
N ALA A 82 -12.63 2.36 -4.88
CA ALA A 82 -11.32 1.78 -5.09
C ALA A 82 -10.55 1.86 -3.76
N ILE A 83 -10.12 0.71 -3.22
CA ILE A 83 -9.31 0.63 -2.00
C ILE A 83 -7.88 0.32 -2.41
N VAL A 84 -6.96 1.20 -2.06
CA VAL A 84 -5.53 1.07 -2.31
C VAL A 84 -4.82 0.77 -1.00
N VAL A 85 -3.89 -0.17 -1.00
CA VAL A 85 -3.08 -0.50 0.18
C VAL A 85 -1.62 -0.23 -0.13
N PHE A 86 -1.05 0.81 0.48
CA PHE A 86 0.38 1.05 0.42
C PHE A 86 1.07 0.42 1.60
N SER A 87 2.09 -0.38 1.33
CA SER A 87 2.83 -1.11 2.35
C SER A 87 4.31 -0.77 2.31
N ARG A 88 4.91 -0.64 3.50
CA ARG A 88 6.36 -0.56 3.65
C ARG A 88 6.80 -1.60 4.67
N SER A 89 7.82 -2.36 4.29
CA SER A 89 8.43 -3.33 5.18
C SER A 89 9.57 -2.67 5.94
N GLY A 90 9.61 -2.91 7.21
CA GLY A 90 10.72 -2.57 8.08
C GLY A 90 10.73 -3.55 9.24
N GLY A 91 11.81 -3.64 10.00
CA GLY A 91 11.85 -4.56 11.11
C GLY A 91 13.12 -4.48 11.94
N GLU A 92 13.10 -5.21 13.04
CA GLU A 92 14.22 -5.33 13.94
C GLU A 92 15.48 -5.80 13.22
N GLY A 93 16.58 -5.08 13.39
CA GLY A 93 17.89 -5.41 12.82
C GLY A 93 18.09 -4.97 11.37
N ALA A 94 17.14 -4.25 10.78
CA ALA A 94 17.26 -3.71 9.43
C ALA A 94 16.73 -2.28 9.37
N ASP A 95 17.63 -1.32 9.15
CA ASP A 95 17.25 0.07 8.96
C ASP A 95 16.55 0.27 7.64
N LEU A 96 15.60 1.20 7.63
CA LEU A 96 14.93 1.58 6.39
C LEU A 96 15.86 2.40 5.51
N PRO A 97 15.87 2.16 4.19
CA PRO A 97 16.60 3.02 3.28
C PRO A 97 15.94 4.40 3.26
N SER A 98 16.66 5.43 3.66
CA SER A 98 16.14 6.80 3.73
C SER A 98 16.37 7.63 2.46
N GLY A 99 17.11 7.14 1.51
CA GLY A 99 17.41 7.85 0.26
C GLY A 99 18.39 9.01 0.37
N GLU A 100 18.58 9.56 1.56
CA GLU A 100 19.23 10.84 1.78
C GLU A 100 20.73 10.90 1.50
N ASN A 101 21.41 9.79 1.38
CA ASN A 101 22.87 9.80 1.30
C ASN A 101 23.43 9.21 0.01
N GLY A 102 22.72 9.30 -1.08
CA GLY A 102 23.17 8.69 -2.34
C GLY A 102 23.40 7.19 -2.19
N THR A 103 22.80 6.65 -1.17
CA THR A 103 22.89 5.28 -0.82
C THR A 103 22.06 4.49 -1.79
N ASN A 104 22.70 4.13 -2.86
CA ASN A 104 22.38 2.92 -3.52
C ASN A 104 20.93 2.83 -4.03
N ASP A 105 20.67 3.41 -5.20
CA ASP A 105 19.42 3.22 -5.95
C ASP A 105 19.00 1.75 -6.05
N SER A 106 19.92 0.83 -5.79
CA SER A 106 19.65 -0.61 -5.75
C SER A 106 18.77 -1.05 -4.56
N TRP A 107 18.64 -0.23 -3.53
CA TRP A 107 17.77 -0.53 -2.39
C TRP A 107 16.30 -0.26 -2.70
N ILE A 108 16.05 0.48 -3.74
CA ILE A 108 14.71 0.94 -4.10
C ILE A 108 14.41 0.47 -5.51
N LYS A 109 14.40 -0.84 -5.64
CA LYS A 109 14.02 -1.47 -6.90
C LYS A 109 12.57 -1.10 -7.23
N GLY A 110 12.36 -0.53 -8.41
CA GLY A 110 11.05 -0.10 -8.88
C GLY A 110 10.66 1.31 -8.47
N GLN A 111 11.54 2.07 -7.79
CA GLN A 111 11.39 3.51 -7.69
C GLN A 111 12.25 4.19 -8.75
N GLU A 112 11.61 4.86 -9.67
CA GLU A 112 12.28 5.82 -10.54
C GLU A 112 12.15 7.20 -9.87
N GLY A 113 13.28 7.88 -9.65
CA GLY A 113 13.27 9.22 -9.10
C GLY A 113 14.27 9.43 -7.98
N ASP A 114 13.81 9.88 -6.82
CA ASP A 114 14.66 10.31 -5.71
C ASP A 114 15.26 9.18 -4.87
N GLY A 115 14.90 7.95 -5.15
CA GLY A 115 15.43 6.81 -4.41
C GLY A 115 14.91 6.70 -2.98
N ASN A 116 13.84 7.38 -2.62
CA ASN A 116 13.28 7.39 -1.30
C ASN A 116 12.26 6.26 -1.09
N TYR A 117 12.66 5.24 -0.35
CA TYR A 117 11.80 4.09 -0.01
C TYR A 117 10.50 4.47 0.72
N LEU A 118 10.49 5.59 1.42
CA LEU A 118 9.34 6.05 2.19
C LEU A 118 8.36 6.90 1.34
N ALA A 119 8.78 7.36 0.17
CA ALA A 119 7.91 8.03 -0.79
C ALA A 119 7.11 7.02 -1.65
N LEU A 120 6.13 7.49 -2.38
CA LEU A 120 5.44 6.66 -3.37
C LEU A 120 6.35 6.36 -4.57
N SER A 121 6.36 5.10 -5.00
CA SER A 121 7.03 4.70 -6.23
C SER A 121 6.35 5.26 -7.49
N ALA A 122 7.01 5.16 -8.64
CA ALA A 122 6.43 5.55 -9.90
C ALA A 122 5.14 4.77 -10.21
N GLU A 123 5.14 3.46 -9.96
CA GLU A 123 3.99 2.58 -10.17
C GLU A 123 2.84 2.90 -9.19
N GLU A 124 3.14 3.23 -7.93
CA GLU A 124 2.13 3.66 -6.97
C GLU A 124 1.49 5.00 -7.37
N LYS A 125 2.29 5.93 -7.89
CA LYS A 125 1.79 7.20 -8.45
C LYS A 125 0.95 6.95 -9.71
N GLU A 126 1.42 6.10 -10.63
CA GLU A 126 0.68 5.68 -11.83
C GLU A 126 -0.68 5.07 -11.44
N LEU A 127 -0.71 4.20 -10.43
CA LEU A 127 -1.94 3.61 -9.91
C LEU A 127 -2.93 4.69 -9.47
N LEU A 128 -2.50 5.64 -8.65
CA LEU A 128 -3.37 6.74 -8.18
C LEU A 128 -3.86 7.62 -9.32
N GLN A 129 -3.02 7.95 -10.30
CA GLN A 129 -3.38 8.75 -11.48
C GLN A 129 -4.49 8.07 -12.31
N ASN A 130 -4.35 6.77 -12.54
CA ASN A 130 -5.36 6.00 -13.27
C ASN A 130 -6.66 5.88 -12.47
N LEU A 131 -6.59 5.65 -11.16
CA LEU A 131 -7.78 5.63 -10.31
C LEU A 131 -8.49 6.99 -10.28
N LYS A 132 -7.75 8.10 -10.24
CA LYS A 132 -8.31 9.44 -10.35
C LYS A 132 -9.07 9.60 -11.68
N THR A 133 -8.47 9.16 -12.78
CA THR A 133 -9.12 9.19 -14.10
C THR A 133 -10.42 8.38 -14.12
N LEU A 134 -10.40 7.18 -13.53
CA LEU A 134 -11.57 6.31 -13.41
C LEU A 134 -12.64 6.90 -12.47
N LYS A 135 -12.24 7.60 -11.44
CA LYS A 135 -13.16 8.35 -10.58
C LYS A 135 -13.81 9.52 -11.33
N ASP A 136 -13.03 10.29 -12.07
CA ASP A 136 -13.51 11.45 -12.80
C ASP A 136 -14.50 11.06 -13.91
N ASN A 137 -14.33 9.90 -14.51
CA ASN A 137 -15.27 9.38 -15.52
C ASN A 137 -16.48 8.62 -14.92
N GLY A 138 -16.55 8.52 -13.58
CA GLY A 138 -17.67 7.93 -12.87
C GLY A 138 -17.59 6.41 -12.66
N THR A 139 -16.47 5.76 -13.01
CA THR A 139 -16.28 4.33 -12.75
C THR A 139 -16.21 4.04 -11.25
N PHE A 140 -15.48 4.84 -10.49
CA PHE A 140 -15.43 4.78 -9.03
C PHE A 140 -16.03 6.03 -8.40
N LYS A 141 -16.73 5.86 -7.28
CA LYS A 141 -17.27 6.98 -6.50
C LYS A 141 -16.22 7.53 -5.51
N LYS A 142 -15.35 6.67 -5.01
CA LYS A 142 -14.38 7.01 -3.96
C LYS A 142 -13.05 6.31 -4.19
N ILE A 143 -11.97 6.98 -3.72
CA ILE A 143 -10.64 6.40 -3.58
C ILE A 143 -10.28 6.43 -2.11
N ILE A 144 -10.00 5.27 -1.51
CA ILE A 144 -9.64 5.08 -0.12
C ILE A 144 -8.24 4.50 -0.05
N VAL A 145 -7.34 5.14 0.69
CA VAL A 145 -5.97 4.67 0.87
C VAL A 145 -5.81 4.08 2.27
N LEU A 146 -5.29 2.88 2.34
CA LEU A 146 -4.87 2.22 3.58
C LEU A 146 -3.35 2.19 3.63
N ILE A 147 -2.78 2.63 4.74
CA ILE A 147 -1.34 2.64 4.96
C ILE A 147 -0.99 1.51 5.91
N ASN A 148 -0.43 0.44 5.33
CA ASN A 148 0.01 -0.76 6.04
C ASN A 148 1.52 -0.68 6.27
N SER A 149 1.90 0.07 7.27
CA SER A 149 3.31 0.28 7.63
C SER A 149 3.43 0.55 9.12
N SER A 150 4.40 -0.07 9.78
CA SER A 150 4.79 0.29 11.15
C SER A 150 5.63 1.57 11.18
N ASN A 151 6.16 1.97 10.04
CA ASN A 151 7.03 3.13 9.89
C ASN A 151 6.25 4.32 9.32
N ALA A 152 6.68 5.53 9.63
CA ALA A 152 6.20 6.71 8.95
C ALA A 152 6.59 6.62 7.46
N ILE A 153 5.68 7.02 6.59
CA ILE A 153 5.93 7.20 5.16
C ILE A 153 5.66 8.66 4.79
N GLU A 154 6.18 9.10 3.67
CA GLU A 154 5.82 10.41 3.15
C GLU A 154 4.36 10.42 2.72
N MET A 155 3.62 11.44 3.16
CA MET A 155 2.18 11.58 2.89
C MET A 155 1.85 12.83 2.08
N ASP A 156 2.81 13.37 1.34
CA ASP A 156 2.62 14.51 0.45
C ASP A 156 1.50 14.26 -0.58
N PHE A 157 1.38 13.01 -1.05
CA PHE A 157 0.35 12.59 -2.01
C PHE A 157 -1.09 12.81 -1.54
N LEU A 158 -1.31 13.08 -0.26
CA LEU A 158 -2.63 13.45 0.28
C LEU A 158 -2.94 14.93 0.14
N ASN A 159 -1.95 15.76 -0.20
CA ASN A 159 -2.12 17.20 -0.32
C ASN A 159 -1.63 17.72 -1.68
N PRO A 160 -2.56 18.03 -2.60
CA PRO A 160 -2.22 18.53 -3.93
C PRO A 160 -1.37 19.80 -3.95
N GLU A 161 -1.49 20.65 -2.92
CA GLU A 161 -0.70 21.88 -2.82
C GLU A 161 0.79 21.60 -2.55
N ILE A 162 1.08 20.42 -2.01
CA ILE A 162 2.45 19.99 -1.67
C ILE A 162 3.04 19.13 -2.79
N CYS A 163 2.35 18.05 -3.18
CA CYS A 163 2.87 17.15 -4.21
C CYS A 163 2.68 17.67 -5.64
N GLY A 164 1.85 18.72 -5.82
CA GLY A 164 1.60 19.31 -7.13
C GLY A 164 0.61 18.52 -8.00
N GLU A 165 0.01 17.46 -7.47
CA GLU A 165 -0.94 16.61 -8.19
C GLU A 165 -2.13 16.22 -7.30
N ASP A 166 -3.34 16.32 -7.86
CA ASP A 166 -4.57 15.86 -7.20
C ASP A 166 -4.90 14.43 -7.59
N TYR A 167 -4.66 13.50 -6.69
CA TYR A 167 -5.01 12.08 -6.88
C TYR A 167 -6.47 11.76 -6.56
N GLY A 168 -7.28 12.72 -6.16
CA GLY A 168 -8.71 12.55 -5.88
C GLY A 168 -9.01 11.61 -4.70
N ILE A 169 -8.09 11.48 -3.75
CA ILE A 169 -8.24 10.62 -2.58
C ILE A 169 -9.31 11.20 -1.65
N ASP A 170 -10.33 10.40 -1.30
CA ASP A 170 -11.42 10.83 -0.42
C ASP A 170 -11.07 10.62 1.06
N SER A 171 -10.31 9.58 1.36
CA SER A 171 -9.85 9.28 2.72
C SER A 171 -8.60 8.43 2.73
N ALA A 172 -7.82 8.59 3.78
CA ALA A 172 -6.67 7.74 4.07
C ALA A 172 -6.71 7.28 5.53
N MET A 173 -6.29 6.05 5.78
CA MET A 173 -6.26 5.48 7.11
C MET A 173 -4.94 4.72 7.31
N TRP A 174 -4.23 5.08 8.37
CA TRP A 174 -3.09 4.29 8.81
C TRP A 174 -3.60 3.08 9.60
N ILE A 175 -3.28 1.88 9.14
CA ILE A 175 -3.70 0.62 9.75
C ILE A 175 -2.56 -0.11 10.47
N GLY A 176 -1.33 0.35 10.29
CA GLY A 176 -0.15 -0.28 10.89
C GLY A 176 -0.02 -1.76 10.51
N ASP A 177 0.56 -2.54 11.41
CA ASP A 177 0.62 -3.99 11.30
C ASP A 177 -0.58 -4.60 12.01
N VAL A 178 -1.55 -5.08 11.26
CA VAL A 178 -2.83 -5.58 11.78
C VAL A 178 -2.74 -6.92 12.54
N GLY A 179 -1.58 -7.56 12.52
CA GLY A 179 -1.39 -8.87 13.17
C GLY A 179 -2.27 -9.97 12.60
N GLN A 180 -2.64 -10.93 13.42
CA GLN A 180 -3.34 -12.14 12.96
C GLN A 180 -4.81 -11.89 12.59
N THR A 181 -5.52 -11.03 13.34
CA THR A 181 -6.97 -10.86 13.20
C THR A 181 -7.42 -9.41 13.06
N GLY A 182 -6.51 -8.45 13.19
CA GLY A 182 -6.83 -7.03 13.13
C GLY A 182 -7.37 -6.57 11.77
N ILE A 183 -7.16 -7.34 10.71
CA ILE A 183 -7.76 -7.07 9.41
C ILE A 183 -9.30 -7.07 9.45
N ASN A 184 -9.91 -7.82 10.37
CA ASN A 184 -11.35 -7.78 10.60
C ASN A 184 -11.80 -6.41 11.13
N GLY A 185 -11.00 -5.80 12.02
CA GLY A 185 -11.27 -4.44 12.51
C GLY A 185 -11.17 -3.40 11.38
N VAL A 186 -10.22 -3.55 10.46
CA VAL A 186 -10.11 -2.69 9.27
C VAL A 186 -11.38 -2.82 8.41
N ALA A 187 -11.85 -4.05 8.18
CA ALA A 187 -13.08 -4.27 7.41
C ALA A 187 -14.31 -3.65 8.10
N GLN A 188 -14.43 -3.74 9.43
CA GLN A 188 -15.50 -3.10 10.20
C GLN A 188 -15.46 -1.56 10.10
N LEU A 189 -14.25 -0.97 10.10
CA LEU A 189 -14.07 0.46 9.89
C LEU A 189 -14.54 0.89 8.49
N LEU A 190 -14.16 0.13 7.46
CA LEU A 190 -14.57 0.39 6.08
C LEU A 190 -16.07 0.20 5.86
N ALA A 191 -16.69 -0.74 6.58
CA ALA A 191 -18.13 -0.96 6.56
C ALA A 191 -18.92 0.10 7.37
N GLY A 192 -18.24 0.93 8.16
CA GLY A 192 -18.88 1.91 9.04
C GLY A 192 -19.51 1.33 10.31
N GLU A 193 -19.20 0.07 10.63
CA GLU A 193 -19.68 -0.60 11.86
C GLU A 193 -19.01 -0.02 13.11
N VAL A 194 -17.78 0.46 12.98
CA VAL A 194 -17.04 1.08 14.06
C VAL A 194 -16.39 2.37 13.57
N THR A 195 -16.12 3.28 14.50
CA THR A 195 -15.44 4.55 14.20
C THR A 195 -13.99 4.47 14.64
N PRO A 196 -13.01 4.95 13.81
CA PRO A 196 -11.62 5.05 14.24
C PRO A 196 -11.52 5.96 15.47
N SER A 197 -10.87 5.49 16.52
CA SER A 197 -10.68 6.25 17.76
C SER A 197 -9.22 6.68 17.98
N GLY A 198 -8.30 6.14 17.19
CA GLY A 198 -6.88 6.46 17.27
C GLY A 198 -6.53 7.76 16.56
N SER A 199 -5.57 8.49 17.14
CA SER A 199 -4.86 9.56 16.45
C SER A 199 -3.50 9.04 16.02
N LEU A 200 -2.91 9.65 14.99
CA LEU A 200 -1.53 9.39 14.65
C LEU A 200 -0.65 9.76 15.86
N VAL A 201 0.27 8.86 16.20
CA VAL A 201 1.19 9.04 17.33
C VAL A 201 2.43 9.84 16.95
N ASP A 202 2.61 10.06 15.65
CA ASP A 202 3.74 10.75 15.06
C ASP A 202 3.31 11.78 14.04
N SER A 203 4.24 12.69 13.69
CA SER A 203 4.07 13.57 12.54
C SER A 203 4.55 12.84 11.30
N TYR A 204 3.67 12.68 10.33
CA TYR A 204 4.03 12.10 9.04
C TYR A 204 4.57 13.20 8.14
N PRO A 205 5.82 13.10 7.71
CA PRO A 205 6.44 14.16 6.92
C PRO A 205 5.86 14.21 5.51
N VAL A 206 5.96 15.37 4.91
CA VAL A 206 5.67 15.55 3.48
C VAL A 206 6.90 15.26 2.63
N SER A 207 8.08 15.33 3.24
CA SER A 207 9.36 14.89 2.67
C SER A 207 10.37 14.75 3.80
N PHE A 208 11.15 13.67 3.78
CA PHE A 208 12.27 13.48 4.72
C PHE A 208 13.51 14.30 4.35
N THR A 209 13.55 14.89 3.16
CA THR A 209 14.67 15.72 2.70
C THR A 209 14.62 17.16 3.23
N HIS A 210 13.55 17.54 3.93
CA HIS A 210 13.33 18.89 4.42
C HIS A 210 13.16 18.98 5.95
N LEU A 211 13.65 17.97 6.67
CA LEU A 211 13.71 17.97 8.14
C LEU A 211 15.04 18.51 8.66
#